data_59e1acc1d5f5a79af6fdb06704c65017
#
_entry.id   59e1acc1d5f5a79af6fdb06704c65017
#
_cell.length_a   1.000
_cell.length_b   1.000
_cell.length_c   1.000
_cell.angle_alpha   90.00
_cell.angle_beta   90.00
_cell.angle_gamma   90.00
#
_symmetry.space_group_name_H-M   'P 1'
#
loop_
_entity.id
_entity.type
_entity.pdbx_description
1 polymer ?
#
loop_
_entity_poly.entity_id
_entity_poly.type
_entity_poly.pdbx_seq_one_letter_code
_entity_poly.pdbx_strand_id
1 'polypeptide(L)'
;VSEYRTVFRPEAQAELRKIPRDMALRILAKLTELESDPLGFNTTALVSQPERRRLRVGDYRVVYTLDDGELVVWVVQVGHRSTVHDT
;
A
#
# COMPACT_ATOMS: atom_id res chain seq x y z
N VAL A 1 -6.25 -21.31 3.73
CA VAL A 1 -6.36 -19.86 3.88
C VAL A 1 -5.83 -19.20 2.63
N SER A 2 -6.67 -18.39 2.01
CA SER A 2 -6.27 -17.62 0.84
C SER A 2 -5.46 -16.40 1.27
N GLU A 3 -4.36 -16.16 0.58
CA GLU A 3 -3.57 -14.98 0.82
C GLU A 3 -3.37 -14.22 -0.49
N TYR A 4 -3.42 -12.90 -0.37
CA TYR A 4 -3.10 -12.04 -1.49
C TYR A 4 -1.59 -11.99 -1.66
N ARG A 5 -1.15 -11.70 -2.88
CA ARG A 5 0.26 -11.39 -3.14
C ARG A 5 0.38 -9.92 -3.49
N THR A 6 1.51 -9.33 -3.14
CA THR A 6 1.76 -7.91 -3.36
C THR A 6 2.52 -7.73 -4.66
N VAL A 7 2.01 -6.84 -5.52
CA VAL A 7 2.68 -6.46 -6.76
C VAL A 7 2.76 -4.93 -6.81
N PHE A 8 3.94 -4.42 -7.11
CA PHE A 8 4.15 -2.98 -7.20
C PHE A 8 4.00 -2.52 -8.64
N ARG A 9 3.27 -1.43 -8.83
CA ARG A 9 3.34 -0.70 -10.09
C ARG A 9 4.75 -0.12 -10.24
N PRO A 10 5.27 0.05 -11.47
CA PRO A 10 6.63 0.59 -11.64
C PRO A 10 6.86 1.93 -10.95
N GLU A 11 5.87 2.83 -10.97
CA GLU A 11 5.96 4.13 -10.31
C GLU A 11 6.12 3.98 -8.80
N ALA A 12 5.34 3.08 -8.23
CA ALA A 12 5.39 2.83 -6.78
C ALA A 12 6.71 2.19 -6.37
N GLN A 13 7.22 1.27 -7.18
CA GLN A 13 8.51 0.64 -6.91
C GLN A 13 9.64 1.66 -6.95
N ALA A 14 9.60 2.59 -7.91
CA ALA A 14 10.60 3.65 -8.00
C ALA A 14 10.56 4.55 -6.76
N GLU A 15 9.36 4.88 -6.29
CA GLU A 15 9.21 5.69 -5.09
C GLU A 15 9.71 4.97 -3.84
N LEU A 16 9.45 3.68 -3.74
CA LEU A 16 9.92 2.88 -2.61
C LEU A 16 11.45 2.91 -2.50
N ARG A 17 12.13 2.91 -3.64
CA ARG A 17 13.59 2.95 -3.65
C ARG A 17 14.17 4.25 -3.13
N LYS A 18 13.40 5.33 -3.15
CA LYS A 18 13.83 6.64 -2.65
C LYS A 18 13.61 6.83 -1.15
N ILE A 19 12.91 5.91 -0.53
CA ILE A 19 12.57 5.98 0.90
C ILE A 19 13.74 5.42 1.71
N PRO A 20 14.06 5.99 2.89
CA PRO A 20 15.07 5.42 3.76
C PRO A 20 14.84 3.93 4.00
N ARG A 21 15.90 3.17 4.04
CA ARG A 21 15.82 1.72 4.06
C ARG A 21 14.97 1.17 5.20
N ASP A 22 15.13 1.73 6.40
CA ASP A 22 14.38 1.26 7.57
C ASP A 22 12.89 1.47 7.38
N MET A 23 12.48 2.58 6.80
CA MET A 23 11.06 2.85 6.51
C MET A 23 10.56 1.95 5.39
N ALA A 24 11.38 1.74 4.34
CA ALA A 24 10.99 0.83 3.27
C ALA A 24 10.74 -0.57 3.80
N LEU A 25 11.59 -1.05 4.70
CA LEU A 25 11.42 -2.37 5.31
C LEU A 25 10.15 -2.44 6.15
N ARG A 26 9.82 -1.37 6.87
CA ARG A 26 8.56 -1.32 7.64
C ARG A 26 7.34 -1.35 6.72
N ILE A 27 7.41 -0.63 5.61
CA ILE A 27 6.34 -0.63 4.62
C ILE A 27 6.14 -2.05 4.06
N LEU A 28 7.23 -2.72 3.70
CA LEU A 28 7.15 -4.08 3.18
C LEU A 28 6.57 -5.04 4.20
N ALA A 29 6.94 -4.89 5.48
CA ALA A 29 6.40 -5.73 6.55
C ALA A 29 4.89 -5.53 6.69
N LYS A 30 4.43 -4.28 6.61
CA LYS A 30 3.00 -3.99 6.70
C LYS A 30 2.24 -4.52 5.48
N LEU A 31 2.84 -4.45 4.30
CA LEU A 31 2.23 -5.02 3.11
C LEU A 31 2.10 -6.54 3.22
N THR A 32 3.08 -7.19 3.84
CA THR A 32 3.00 -8.63 4.10
C THR A 32 1.82 -8.96 5.00
N GLU A 33 1.56 -8.14 6.01
CA GLU A 33 0.39 -8.31 6.86
C GLU A 33 -0.91 -8.16 6.08
N LEU A 34 -0.94 -7.24 5.11
CA LEU A 34 -2.13 -7.06 4.27
C LEU A 34 -2.43 -8.26 3.40
N GLU A 35 -1.45 -9.09 3.11
CA GLU A 35 -1.66 -10.28 2.27
C GLU A 35 -2.64 -11.25 2.90
N SER A 36 -2.70 -11.29 4.22
CA SER A 36 -3.68 -12.13 4.92
C SER A 36 -4.90 -11.34 5.41
N ASP A 37 -4.81 -10.01 5.43
CA ASP A 37 -5.91 -9.15 5.89
C ASP A 37 -5.89 -7.83 5.13
N PRO A 38 -6.36 -7.81 3.86
CA PRO A 38 -6.24 -6.61 3.02
C PRO A 38 -7.08 -5.42 3.47
N LEU A 39 -8.03 -5.61 4.35
CA LEU A 39 -8.83 -4.53 4.93
C LEU A 39 -8.43 -4.27 6.38
N GLY A 40 -7.19 -4.55 6.73
CA GLY A 40 -6.74 -4.56 8.09
C GLY A 40 -6.56 -3.19 8.71
N PHE A 41 -5.96 -3.22 9.88
CA PHE A 41 -5.74 -2.06 10.72
C PHE A 41 -4.89 -1.01 10.00
N ASN A 42 -5.21 0.26 10.20
CA ASN A 42 -4.52 1.40 9.58
C ASN A 42 -4.76 1.52 8.08
N THR A 43 -5.79 0.87 7.55
CA THR A 43 -6.18 1.04 6.15
C THR A 43 -7.52 1.76 6.05
N THR A 44 -7.66 2.59 5.02
CA THR A 44 -8.86 3.39 4.81
C THR A 44 -9.12 3.53 3.32
N ALA A 45 -10.40 3.42 2.92
CA ALA A 45 -10.77 3.69 1.52
C ALA A 45 -10.62 5.18 1.23
N LEU A 46 -10.17 5.52 0.02
CA LEU A 46 -10.07 6.91 -0.39
C LEU A 46 -11.45 7.47 -0.71
N VAL A 47 -11.70 8.71 -0.32
CA VAL A 47 -13.01 9.34 -0.47
C VAL A 47 -13.38 9.50 -1.94
N SER A 48 -12.46 10.00 -2.76
CA SER A 48 -12.74 10.27 -4.18
C SER A 48 -12.57 9.04 -5.07
N GLN A 49 -11.90 8.01 -4.60
CA GLN A 49 -11.63 6.79 -5.35
C GLN A 49 -11.80 5.60 -4.41
N PRO A 50 -13.04 5.19 -4.12
CA PRO A 50 -13.29 4.15 -3.10
C PRO A 50 -12.67 2.80 -3.42
N GLU A 51 -12.35 2.52 -4.69
CA GLU A 51 -11.65 1.29 -5.07
C GLU A 51 -10.20 1.28 -4.64
N ARG A 52 -9.65 2.44 -4.27
CA ARG A 52 -8.30 2.55 -3.74
C ARG A 52 -8.33 2.65 -2.23
N ARG A 53 -7.33 2.07 -1.60
CA ARG A 53 -7.18 2.13 -0.16
C ARG A 53 -5.82 2.70 0.19
N ARG A 54 -5.73 3.28 1.38
CA ARG A 54 -4.50 3.86 1.90
C ARG A 54 -4.07 3.08 3.13
N LEU A 55 -2.81 2.69 3.16
CA LEU A 55 -2.16 2.13 4.33
C LEU A 55 -1.22 3.18 4.91
N ARG A 56 -1.34 3.46 6.19
CA ARG A 56 -0.47 4.41 6.87
C ARG A 56 0.65 3.68 7.59
N VAL A 57 1.89 4.10 7.33
CA VAL A 57 3.08 3.55 7.99
C VAL A 57 3.94 4.74 8.42
N GLY A 58 3.85 5.13 9.71
CA GLY A 58 4.52 6.32 10.20
C GLY A 58 4.07 7.55 9.43
N ASP A 59 5.04 8.30 8.87
CA ASP A 59 4.75 9.47 8.06
C ASP A 59 4.59 9.15 6.58
N TYR A 60 4.60 7.87 6.23
CA TYR A 60 4.47 7.43 4.84
C TYR A 60 3.11 6.83 4.59
N ARG A 61 2.68 6.86 3.36
CA ARG A 61 1.41 6.31 2.93
C ARG A 61 1.60 5.45 1.70
N VAL A 62 0.87 4.36 1.67
CA VAL A 62 0.86 3.43 0.55
C VAL A 62 -0.57 3.37 0.03
N VAL A 63 -0.74 3.68 -1.25
CA VAL A 63 -2.04 3.58 -1.90
C VAL A 63 -2.06 2.29 -2.70
N TYR A 64 -3.08 1.49 -2.50
CA TYR A 64 -3.18 0.19 -3.16
C TYR A 64 -4.61 -0.09 -3.58
N THR A 65 -4.75 -1.00 -4.53
CA THR A 65 -6.04 -1.56 -4.94
C THR A 65 -6.02 -3.06 -4.73
N LEU A 66 -7.19 -3.65 -4.64
CA LEU A 66 -7.32 -5.09 -4.44
C LEU A 66 -7.94 -5.72 -5.68
N ASP A 67 -7.35 -6.81 -6.13
CA ASP A 67 -7.91 -7.67 -7.16
C ASP A 67 -8.33 -8.95 -6.47
N ASP A 68 -9.61 -9.06 -6.14
CA ASP A 68 -10.12 -10.20 -5.39
C ASP A 68 -10.19 -11.47 -6.23
N GLY A 69 -10.27 -11.34 -7.55
CA GLY A 69 -10.28 -12.49 -8.43
C GLY A 69 -8.94 -13.18 -8.50
N GLU A 70 -7.87 -12.39 -8.56
CA GLU A 70 -6.51 -12.92 -8.63
C GLU A 70 -5.79 -12.91 -7.29
N LEU A 71 -6.42 -12.37 -6.26
CA LEU A 71 -5.85 -12.23 -4.93
C LEU A 71 -4.54 -11.45 -4.97
N VAL A 72 -4.61 -10.24 -5.52
CA VAL A 72 -3.44 -9.36 -5.65
C VAL A 72 -3.69 -8.04 -4.94
N VAL A 73 -2.69 -7.61 -4.17
CA VAL A 73 -2.61 -6.25 -3.64
C VAL A 73 -1.72 -5.46 -4.61
N TRP A 74 -2.35 -4.58 -5.39
CA TRP A 74 -1.62 -3.73 -6.33
C TRP A 74 -1.20 -2.44 -5.64
N VAL A 75 0.09 -2.26 -5.45
CA VAL A 75 0.60 -1.01 -4.87
C VAL A 75 0.76 0.01 -5.99
N VAL A 76 -0.05 1.06 -5.93
CA VAL A 76 -0.09 2.07 -7.00
C VAL A 76 0.72 3.32 -6.66
N GLN A 77 0.90 3.63 -5.38
CA GLN A 77 1.64 4.83 -4.98
C GLN A 77 2.23 4.64 -3.60
N VAL A 78 3.46 5.14 -3.41
CA VAL A 78 4.13 5.15 -2.11
C VAL A 78 4.77 6.53 -1.95
N GLY A 79 4.64 7.13 -0.77
CA GLY A 79 5.29 8.41 -0.55
C GLY A 79 5.03 8.96 0.83
N HIS A 80 5.69 10.08 1.11
CA HIS A 80 5.52 10.81 2.36
C HIS A 80 4.13 11.45 2.37
N ARG A 81 3.54 11.58 3.56
CA ARG A 81 2.19 12.14 3.72
C ARG A 81 2.03 13.53 3.11
N SER A 82 3.13 14.27 2.95
CA SER A 82 3.09 15.62 2.37
C SER A 82 3.01 15.60 0.86
N THR A 83 3.28 14.47 0.21
CA THR A 83 3.29 14.36 -1.25
C THR A 83 2.22 13.44 -1.80
N VAL A 84 1.68 12.52 -0.98
CA VAL A 84 0.63 11.61 -1.41
C VAL A 84 -0.73 12.21 -1.05
N HIS A 85 -1.52 12.50 -2.06
CA HIS A 85 -2.88 13.02 -1.88
C HIS A 85 -3.84 11.84 -1.76
N ASP A 86 -4.62 11.82 -0.69
CA ASP A 86 -5.47 10.69 -0.35
C ASP A 86 -6.93 11.09 -0.15
N THR A 87 -7.37 12.09 -0.86
CA THR A 87 -8.78 12.52 -0.80
C THR A 87 -9.61 11.86 -1.88
#